data_b0e328822cbc5c0e28c1ce204e443ba1
#
_entry.id   b0e328822cbc5c0e28c1ce204e443ba1
#
_cell.length_a   1.000
_cell.length_b   1.000
_cell.length_c   1.000
_cell.angle_alpha   90.00
_cell.angle_beta   90.00
_cell.angle_gamma   90.00
#
_symmetry.space_group_name_H-M   'P 1'
#
loop_
_entity.id
_entity.type
_entity.pdbx_description
1 polymer ?
#
loop_
_entity_poly.entity_id
_entity_poly.type
_entity_poly.pdbx_seq_one_letter_code
_entity_poly.pdbx_strand_id
1 'polypeptide(L)'
;MIAQTIQKNIGTSPRKVRLVADMIRKLTPEQALDVLKFTNKAAAPELAKAIKTAVANAGKIEGLQFKSIEINEGLKMRRLRVGTAGRGRARPYKKKFSQIKIVVTDEVKDAK
;
A
#
# COMPACT_ATOMS: atom_id res chain seq x y z
N MET A 1 -7.68 -5.70 -20.85
CA MET A 1 -8.49 -5.53 -19.63
C MET A 1 -7.68 -4.78 -18.59
N ILE A 2 -8.30 -3.84 -17.95
CA ILE A 2 -7.67 -3.08 -16.86
C ILE A 2 -8.61 -3.12 -15.67
N ALA A 3 -8.08 -3.47 -14.51
CA ALA A 3 -8.80 -3.43 -13.25
C ALA A 3 -8.03 -2.60 -12.24
N GLN A 4 -8.75 -1.93 -11.36
CA GLN A 4 -8.10 -1.09 -10.35
C GLN A 4 -8.80 -1.20 -9.01
N THR A 5 -8.06 -0.85 -7.98
CA THR A 5 -8.61 -0.67 -6.64
C THR A 5 -7.98 0.56 -6.00
N ILE A 6 -8.75 1.23 -5.17
CA ILE A 6 -8.27 2.34 -4.36
C ILE A 6 -8.62 2.05 -2.92
N GLN A 7 -7.60 1.92 -2.07
CA GLN A 7 -7.77 1.72 -0.64
C GLN A 7 -7.41 3.02 0.07
N LYS A 8 -8.37 3.57 0.80
CA LYS A 8 -8.20 4.85 1.49
C LYS A 8 -7.97 4.64 2.98
N ASN A 9 -7.35 5.63 3.60
CA ASN A 9 -7.20 5.68 5.06
C ASN A 9 -6.43 4.49 5.64
N ILE A 10 -5.36 4.12 4.95
CA ILE A 10 -4.43 3.11 5.46
C ILE A 10 -3.66 3.72 6.62
N GLY A 11 -3.64 3.05 7.75
CA GLY A 11 -3.05 3.56 9.00
C GLY A 11 -1.53 3.63 9.04
N THR A 12 -0.87 3.50 7.92
CA THR A 12 0.59 3.55 7.79
C THR A 12 0.98 4.75 6.96
N SER A 13 2.08 5.43 7.31
CA SER A 13 2.50 6.61 6.56
C SER A 13 2.86 6.25 5.11
N PRO A 14 2.67 7.16 4.14
CA PRO A 14 2.99 6.88 2.74
C PRO A 14 4.42 6.44 2.51
N ARG A 15 5.36 7.05 3.23
CA ARG A 15 6.78 6.72 3.11
C ARG A 15 7.06 5.25 3.42
N LYS A 16 6.44 4.72 4.48
CA LYS A 16 6.60 3.32 4.88
C LYS A 16 5.96 2.36 3.88
N VAL A 17 4.78 2.73 3.35
CA VAL A 17 4.09 1.92 2.35
C VAL A 17 4.89 1.88 1.04
N ARG A 18 5.48 3.01 0.65
CA ARG A 18 6.28 3.10 -0.57
C ARG A 18 7.49 2.17 -0.55
N LEU A 19 8.13 2.02 0.60
CA LEU A 19 9.26 1.10 0.74
C LEU A 19 8.86 -0.33 0.39
N VAL A 20 7.72 -0.78 0.88
CA VAL A 20 7.22 -2.12 0.60
C VAL A 20 6.74 -2.23 -0.84
N ALA A 21 6.05 -1.20 -1.35
CA ALA A 21 5.57 -1.19 -2.73
C ALA A 21 6.71 -1.30 -3.74
N ASP A 22 7.83 -0.66 -3.47
CA ASP A 22 9.00 -0.72 -4.36
C ASP A 22 9.57 -2.13 -4.49
N MET A 23 9.39 -2.98 -3.49
CA MET A 23 9.83 -4.37 -3.53
C MET A 23 9.03 -5.21 -4.53
N ILE A 24 7.78 -4.83 -4.81
CA ILE A 24 6.87 -5.65 -5.60
C ILE A 24 6.51 -5.08 -6.97
N ARG A 25 6.99 -3.88 -7.31
CA ARG A 25 6.60 -3.20 -8.55
C ARG A 25 6.93 -3.98 -9.82
N LYS A 26 8.01 -4.75 -9.79
CA LYS A 26 8.47 -5.53 -10.95
C LYS A 26 7.96 -6.95 -10.96
N LEU A 27 7.20 -7.35 -9.95
CA LEU A 27 6.67 -8.70 -9.82
C LEU A 27 5.26 -8.77 -10.39
N THR A 28 4.82 -9.99 -10.70
CA THR A 28 3.41 -10.22 -10.99
C THR A 28 2.61 -10.19 -9.69
N PRO A 29 1.28 -9.95 -9.75
CA PRO A 29 0.47 -9.96 -8.53
C PRO A 29 0.60 -11.24 -7.72
N GLU A 30 0.70 -12.38 -8.38
CA GLU A 30 0.87 -13.67 -7.72
C GLU A 30 2.18 -13.73 -6.94
N GLN A 31 3.29 -13.36 -7.59
CA GLN A 31 4.60 -13.30 -6.94
C GLN A 31 4.63 -12.25 -5.81
N ALA A 32 3.97 -11.13 -6.03
CA ALA A 32 3.91 -10.07 -5.03
C ALA A 32 3.21 -10.54 -3.76
N LEU A 33 2.11 -11.28 -3.88
CA LEU A 33 1.42 -11.84 -2.73
C LEU A 33 2.31 -12.79 -1.94
N ASP A 34 3.08 -13.63 -2.62
CA ASP A 34 4.02 -14.54 -1.97
C ASP A 34 5.11 -13.78 -1.22
N VAL A 35 5.68 -12.76 -1.83
CA VAL A 35 6.72 -11.94 -1.20
C VAL A 35 6.17 -11.22 0.03
N LEU A 36 4.98 -10.62 -0.08
CA LEU A 36 4.36 -9.87 1.01
C LEU A 36 4.01 -10.75 2.20
N LYS A 37 3.67 -12.00 1.93
CA LYS A 37 3.36 -12.97 2.99
C LYS A 37 4.52 -13.16 3.98
N PHE A 38 5.74 -13.08 3.47
CA PHE A 38 6.95 -13.27 4.27
C PHE A 38 7.65 -11.95 4.62
N THR A 39 7.11 -10.82 4.18
CA THR A 39 7.71 -9.52 4.46
C THR A 39 7.30 -9.05 5.87
N ASN A 40 8.29 -8.75 6.67
CA ASN A 40 8.08 -8.39 8.07
C ASN A 40 7.94 -6.88 8.24
N LYS A 41 6.91 -6.31 7.61
CA LYS A 41 6.60 -4.88 7.65
C LYS A 41 5.11 -4.68 7.89
N ALA A 42 4.76 -3.62 8.62
CA ALA A 42 3.36 -3.31 8.93
C ALA A 42 2.53 -3.02 7.67
N ALA A 43 3.14 -2.46 6.64
CA ALA A 43 2.44 -2.14 5.40
C ALA A 43 2.18 -3.36 4.50
N ALA A 44 2.90 -4.47 4.72
CA ALA A 44 2.77 -5.65 3.86
C ALA A 44 1.36 -6.24 3.86
N PRO A 45 0.68 -6.45 5.00
CA PRO A 45 -0.70 -6.96 4.99
C PRO A 45 -1.67 -6.04 4.26
N GLU A 46 -1.49 -4.73 4.39
CA GLU A 46 -2.37 -3.75 3.73
C GLU A 46 -2.21 -3.79 2.22
N LEU A 47 -0.97 -3.86 1.74
CA LEU A 47 -0.70 -4.01 0.31
C LEU A 47 -1.24 -5.34 -0.22
N ALA A 48 -1.09 -6.41 0.53
CA ALA A 48 -1.61 -7.72 0.14
C ALA A 48 -3.13 -7.69 -0.02
N LYS A 49 -3.83 -7.04 0.89
CA LYS A 49 -5.29 -6.87 0.79
C LYS A 49 -5.67 -6.07 -0.46
N ALA A 50 -4.95 -4.99 -0.73
CA ALA A 50 -5.21 -4.16 -1.91
C ALA A 50 -4.99 -4.95 -3.19
N ILE A 51 -3.93 -5.74 -3.26
CA ILE A 51 -3.65 -6.59 -4.42
C ILE A 51 -4.75 -7.64 -4.61
N LYS A 52 -5.18 -8.29 -3.53
CA LYS A 52 -6.27 -9.27 -3.59
C LYS A 52 -7.55 -8.63 -4.11
N THR A 53 -7.86 -7.42 -3.69
CA THR A 53 -9.03 -6.69 -4.18
C THR A 53 -8.91 -6.38 -5.67
N ALA A 54 -7.74 -5.94 -6.12
CA ALA A 54 -7.50 -5.65 -7.54
C ALA A 54 -7.64 -6.91 -8.39
N VAL A 55 -7.10 -8.03 -7.91
CA VAL A 55 -7.20 -9.33 -8.60
C VAL A 55 -8.67 -9.78 -8.67
N ALA A 56 -9.42 -9.61 -7.58
CA ALA A 56 -10.84 -9.94 -7.56
C ALA A 56 -11.62 -9.08 -8.55
N ASN A 57 -11.31 -7.80 -8.67
CA ASN A 57 -11.93 -6.91 -9.64
C ASN A 57 -11.58 -7.31 -11.08
N ALA A 58 -10.40 -7.86 -11.31
CA ALA A 58 -10.00 -8.37 -12.61
C ALA A 58 -10.64 -9.72 -12.94
N GLY A 59 -11.06 -10.47 -11.93
CA GLY A 59 -11.67 -11.78 -12.09
C GLY A 59 -10.72 -12.94 -12.34
N LYS A 60 -9.41 -12.67 -12.38
CA LYS A 60 -8.38 -13.69 -12.56
C LYS A 60 -7.06 -13.21 -11.98
N ILE A 61 -6.17 -14.13 -11.69
CA ILE A 61 -4.82 -13.79 -11.23
C ILE A 61 -3.75 -14.09 -12.28
N GLU A 62 -3.99 -15.09 -13.12
CA GLU A 62 -3.04 -15.51 -14.14
C GLU A 62 -2.91 -14.46 -15.25
N GLY A 63 -1.67 -14.22 -15.69
CA GLY A 63 -1.40 -13.30 -16.77
C GLY A 63 -1.52 -11.83 -16.43
N LEU A 64 -1.78 -11.50 -15.17
CA LEU A 64 -1.87 -10.11 -14.75
C LEU A 64 -0.50 -9.53 -14.45
N GLN A 65 -0.36 -8.24 -14.71
CA GLN A 65 0.82 -7.45 -14.37
C GLN A 65 0.38 -6.15 -13.72
N PHE A 66 1.22 -5.57 -12.90
CA PHE A 66 0.96 -4.25 -12.36
C PHE A 66 1.19 -3.20 -13.43
N LYS A 67 0.15 -2.46 -13.76
CA LYS A 67 0.29 -1.28 -14.61
C LYS A 67 0.83 -0.11 -13.82
N SER A 68 0.31 0.08 -12.61
CA SER A 68 0.82 1.08 -11.68
C SER A 68 0.47 0.72 -10.25
N ILE A 69 1.33 1.13 -9.34
CA ILE A 69 1.09 1.10 -7.90
C ILE A 69 1.41 2.51 -7.40
N GLU A 70 0.38 3.23 -6.99
CA GLU A 70 0.52 4.60 -6.50
C GLU A 70 0.22 4.65 -5.02
N ILE A 71 1.14 5.22 -4.27
CA ILE A 71 0.97 5.45 -2.85
C ILE A 71 0.90 6.95 -2.62
N ASN A 72 -0.26 7.42 -2.24
CA ASN A 72 -0.52 8.85 -2.06
C ASN A 72 -0.72 9.17 -0.58
N GLU A 73 -0.51 10.44 -0.24
CA GLU A 73 -0.78 10.92 1.08
C GLU A 73 -2.28 10.97 1.33
N GLY A 74 -2.69 10.43 2.47
CA GLY A 74 -4.07 10.51 2.92
C GLY A 74 -4.25 11.58 3.98
N LEU A 75 -5.21 11.35 4.85
CA LEU A 75 -5.48 12.25 5.96
C LEU A 75 -4.30 12.33 6.91
N LYS A 76 -4.15 13.49 7.54
CA LYS A 76 -3.24 13.69 8.66
C LYS A 76 -4.06 14.11 9.86
N MET A 77 -4.12 13.26 10.87
CA MET A 77 -4.88 13.56 12.08
C MET A 77 -3.93 14.06 13.16
N ARG A 78 -4.26 15.20 13.73
CA ARG A 78 -3.53 15.72 14.87
C ARG A 78 -3.93 14.95 16.12
N ARG A 79 -2.95 14.42 16.82
CA ARG A 79 -3.15 13.72 18.07
C ARG A 79 -2.20 14.26 19.13
N LEU A 80 -2.56 14.01 20.38
CA LEU A 80 -1.74 14.39 21.52
C LEU A 80 -1.21 13.14 22.18
N ARG A 81 0.04 13.18 22.61
CA ARG A 81 0.61 12.13 23.43
C ARG A 81 1.29 12.76 24.65
N VAL A 82 1.35 12.01 25.73
CA VAL A 82 2.05 12.46 26.93
C VAL A 82 3.53 12.55 26.62
N GLY A 83 4.09 13.74 26.78
CA GLY A 83 5.50 13.98 26.53
C GLY A 83 6.36 13.63 27.73
N THR A 84 7.63 13.32 27.46
CA THR A 84 8.63 13.06 28.52
C THR A 84 9.15 14.34 29.19
N ALA A 85 8.78 15.50 28.68
CA ALA A 85 9.24 16.80 29.19
C ALA A 85 8.45 17.29 30.39
N GLY A 86 8.15 16.39 31.32
CA GLY A 86 7.66 16.69 32.65
C GLY A 86 6.26 17.30 32.78
N ARG A 87 5.64 17.05 33.91
CA ARG A 87 4.39 17.69 34.38
C ARG A 87 3.16 17.48 33.49
N GLY A 88 3.02 16.29 32.87
CA GLY A 88 1.80 15.94 32.16
C GLY A 88 1.48 16.75 30.92
N ARG A 89 2.46 17.44 30.35
CA ARG A 89 2.23 18.19 29.11
C ARG A 89 2.06 17.24 27.93
N ALA A 90 0.97 17.40 27.21
CA ALA A 90 0.72 16.66 26.00
C ALA A 90 1.54 17.25 24.84
N ARG A 91 2.20 16.39 24.06
CA ARG A 91 2.89 16.82 22.84
C ARG A 91 2.05 16.48 21.62
N PRO A 92 1.81 17.44 20.73
CA PRO A 92 1.08 17.16 19.52
C PRO A 92 1.94 16.33 18.55
N TYR A 93 1.30 15.41 17.85
CA TYR A 93 1.90 14.71 16.72
C TYR A 93 0.82 14.48 15.66
N LYS A 94 1.25 14.23 14.45
CA LYS A 94 0.33 13.97 13.35
C LYS A 94 0.34 12.48 13.01
N LYS A 95 -0.82 11.84 13.10
CA LYS A 95 -1.00 10.48 12.59
C LYS A 95 -1.23 10.57 11.09
N LYS A 96 -0.31 10.04 10.32
CA LYS A 96 -0.36 10.08 8.85
C LYS A 96 -1.03 8.83 8.32
N PHE A 97 -1.91 9.02 7.36
CA PHE A 97 -2.57 7.94 6.64
C PHE A 97 -2.13 7.97 5.19
N SER A 98 -2.28 6.85 4.51
CA SER A 98 -1.96 6.75 3.10
C SER A 98 -3.13 6.21 2.30
N GLN A 99 -3.06 6.36 0.98
CA GLN A 99 -3.99 5.80 0.02
C GLN A 99 -3.19 4.95 -0.95
N ILE A 100 -3.70 3.75 -1.22
CA ILE A 100 -3.06 2.82 -2.14
C ILE A 100 -3.95 2.69 -3.37
N LYS A 101 -3.40 3.00 -4.54
CA LYS A 101 -4.08 2.77 -5.82
C LYS A 101 -3.28 1.75 -6.61
N ILE A 102 -3.92 0.65 -6.95
CA ILE A 102 -3.30 -0.42 -7.73
C ILE A 102 -4.10 -0.61 -9.01
N VAL A 103 -3.40 -0.58 -10.13
CA VAL A 103 -3.98 -0.87 -11.44
C VAL A 103 -3.27 -2.09 -12.00
N VAL A 104 -4.03 -3.10 -12.35
CA VAL A 104 -3.53 -4.33 -12.96
C VAL A 104 -4.07 -4.47 -14.38
N THR A 105 -3.30 -5.11 -15.23
CA THR A 105 -3.67 -5.33 -16.63
C THR A 105 -3.18 -6.69 -17.06
N ASP A 106 -3.87 -7.28 -18.04
CA ASP A 106 -3.42 -8.51 -18.68
C ASP A 106 -2.66 -8.23 -19.98
N GLU A 107 -2.55 -6.97 -20.38
CA GLU A 107 -1.76 -6.59 -21.55
C GLU A 107 -0.28 -6.66 -21.21
N VAL A 108 0.50 -7.21 -22.17
CA VAL A 108 1.94 -7.28 -21.99
C VAL A 108 2.50 -5.86 -22.02
N LYS A 109 3.15 -5.51 -20.91
CA LYS A 109 3.80 -4.23 -20.81
C LYS A 109 5.04 -4.24 -21.69
N ASP A 110 5.13 -3.31 -22.65
CA ASP A 110 6.33 -3.19 -23.44
C ASP A 110 7.53 -2.94 -22.53
N ALA A 111 8.46 -3.86 -22.53
CA ALA A 111 9.69 -3.75 -21.76
C ALA A 111 10.57 -2.68 -22.40
N LYS A 112 10.56 -1.51 -21.83
CA LYS A 112 11.50 -0.46 -22.23
C LYS A 112 12.39 -0.10 -21.06
#